data_a253da5a95b49e65f8d94052282a9112
#
_entry.id   a253da5a95b49e65f8d94052282a9112
#
_cell.length_a   1.000
_cell.length_b   1.000
_cell.length_c   1.000
_cell.angle_alpha   90.00
_cell.angle_beta   90.00
_cell.angle_gamma   90.00
#
_symmetry.space_group_name_H-M   'P 1'
#
loop_
_entity.id
_entity.type
_entity.pdbx_description
1 polymer ?
#
loop_
_entity_poly.entity_id
_entity_poly.type
_entity_poly.pdbx_seq_one_letter_code
_entity_poly.pdbx_strand_id
1 'polypeptide(L)'
;MTEAAAQALKTSTHDPAMPARHIRALRLWLGVIAFLIVAMILVGGATRLTDSGLSITEWQPIMGAIPPLTDAHWQAAFEAYQKIPEYTEINRGMSLEAFKTLYWWEWAHRFLGRFIGMVFLLPFLAFWIAGYIPRKLMPKLLGLFVLGGLQGALGWYMVKSGLVDRTDVSQYRLAAHFGVAILIFGTTLWLLFGLGTETREETRASCADSSATRTESRATRWAASAILLLVFLQLLAGALVAGIDGGLGFNTWPLIAGAFIPSGLDAASPWYLNLFENPLTVQFDHRMLGYTVVIATIAQALSLIHI
;
A
#
# COMPACT_ATOMS: atom_id res chain seq x y z
N MET A 1 -22.90 -50.18 -18.52
CA MET A 1 -22.89 -48.93 -17.73
C MET A 1 -23.41 -47.84 -18.66
N THR A 2 -24.64 -47.42 -18.43
CA THR A 2 -25.35 -46.51 -19.32
C THR A 2 -24.81 -45.08 -19.23
N GLU A 3 -24.80 -44.36 -20.35
CA GLU A 3 -24.35 -42.95 -20.50
C GLU A 3 -24.99 -42.01 -19.45
N ALA A 4 -26.20 -42.33 -19.00
CA ALA A 4 -26.90 -41.63 -17.92
C ALA A 4 -26.17 -41.70 -16.55
N ALA A 5 -25.49 -42.84 -16.25
CA ALA A 5 -24.70 -42.96 -15.03
C ALA A 5 -23.38 -42.16 -15.09
N ALA A 6 -22.78 -42.02 -16.29
CA ALA A 6 -21.60 -41.19 -16.52
C ALA A 6 -21.94 -39.69 -16.49
N GLN A 7 -23.17 -39.32 -16.89
CA GLN A 7 -23.68 -37.95 -16.84
C GLN A 7 -24.05 -37.53 -15.41
N ALA A 8 -24.60 -38.44 -14.61
CA ALA A 8 -24.88 -38.22 -13.17
C ALA A 8 -23.61 -38.05 -12.31
N LEU A 9 -22.46 -38.63 -12.70
CA LEU A 9 -21.19 -38.44 -12.05
C LEU A 9 -20.50 -37.09 -12.40
N LYS A 10 -20.93 -36.41 -13.48
CA LYS A 10 -20.47 -35.08 -13.87
C LYS A 10 -21.25 -33.92 -13.23
N THR A 11 -22.40 -34.21 -12.61
CA THR A 11 -23.23 -33.22 -11.93
C THR A 11 -22.98 -33.28 -10.42
N SER A 12 -22.19 -32.44 -9.94
CA SER A 12 -22.10 -31.80 -8.62
C SER A 12 -20.72 -31.87 -7.96
N THR A 13 -19.78 -31.15 -8.56
CA THR A 13 -18.77 -30.48 -7.73
C THR A 13 -19.22 -29.03 -7.51
N HIS A 14 -20.49 -28.84 -7.14
CA HIS A 14 -20.92 -27.56 -6.61
C HIS A 14 -20.35 -27.48 -5.18
N ASP A 15 -19.30 -26.71 -4.99
CA ASP A 15 -18.88 -26.32 -3.65
C ASP A 15 -20.11 -25.69 -2.96
N PRO A 16 -20.54 -26.21 -1.80
CA PRO A 16 -21.72 -25.66 -1.13
C PRO A 16 -21.53 -24.17 -0.87
N ALA A 17 -22.54 -23.37 -1.17
CA ALA A 17 -22.50 -21.92 -0.96
C ALA A 17 -22.04 -21.61 0.45
N MET A 18 -21.09 -20.68 0.60
CA MET A 18 -20.53 -20.32 1.89
C MET A 18 -21.61 -19.76 2.83
N PRO A 19 -21.72 -20.26 4.09
CA PRO A 19 -22.70 -19.75 5.04
C PRO A 19 -22.56 -18.24 5.24
N ALA A 20 -23.69 -17.52 5.29
CA ALA A 20 -23.69 -16.04 5.44
C ALA A 20 -22.90 -15.54 6.65
N ARG A 21 -22.85 -16.32 7.75
CA ARG A 21 -22.05 -16.00 8.94
C ARG A 21 -20.54 -16.01 8.63
N HIS A 22 -20.06 -16.94 7.80
CA HIS A 22 -18.65 -17.02 7.42
C HIS A 22 -18.27 -15.85 6.53
N ILE A 23 -19.12 -15.53 5.53
CA ILE A 23 -18.93 -14.37 4.65
C ILE A 23 -18.83 -13.09 5.49
N ARG A 24 -19.75 -12.91 6.45
CA ARG A 24 -19.77 -11.72 7.31
C ARG A 24 -18.50 -11.61 8.17
N ALA A 25 -18.05 -12.71 8.77
CA ALA A 25 -16.84 -12.74 9.60
C ALA A 25 -15.59 -12.43 8.78
N LEU A 26 -15.42 -13.05 7.59
CA LEU A 26 -14.30 -12.81 6.70
C LEU A 26 -14.30 -11.37 6.16
N ARG A 27 -15.47 -10.82 5.81
CA ARG A 27 -15.59 -9.42 5.37
C ARG A 27 -15.23 -8.44 6.47
N LEU A 28 -15.68 -8.67 7.71
CA LEU A 28 -15.32 -7.84 8.85
C LEU A 28 -13.80 -7.86 9.08
N TRP A 29 -13.20 -9.04 9.09
CA TRP A 29 -11.76 -9.19 9.27
C TRP A 29 -10.95 -8.50 8.16
N LEU A 30 -11.28 -8.73 6.87
CA LEU A 30 -10.61 -8.04 5.75
C LEU A 30 -10.86 -6.53 5.78
N GLY A 31 -12.04 -6.09 6.23
CA GLY A 31 -12.33 -4.67 6.43
C GLY A 31 -11.46 -4.03 7.50
N VAL A 32 -11.23 -4.73 8.62
CA VAL A 32 -10.29 -4.29 9.66
C VAL A 32 -8.87 -4.21 9.11
N ILE A 33 -8.42 -5.21 8.34
CA ILE A 33 -7.10 -5.18 7.69
C ILE A 33 -6.99 -3.97 6.75
N ALA A 34 -7.98 -3.73 5.90
CA ALA A 34 -7.98 -2.59 4.98
C ALA A 34 -7.89 -1.25 5.75
N PHE A 35 -8.65 -1.10 6.83
CA PHE A 35 -8.59 0.07 7.70
C PHE A 35 -7.21 0.27 8.33
N LEU A 36 -6.60 -0.81 8.85
CA LEU A 36 -5.26 -0.76 9.43
C LEU A 36 -4.17 -0.43 8.39
N ILE A 37 -4.34 -0.88 7.13
CA ILE A 37 -3.42 -0.49 6.05
C ILE A 37 -3.53 1.00 5.75
N VAL A 38 -4.74 1.58 5.75
CA VAL A 38 -4.92 3.04 5.60
C VAL A 38 -4.24 3.77 6.77
N ALA A 39 -4.45 3.33 8.01
CA ALA A 39 -3.75 3.89 9.17
C ALA A 39 -2.23 3.79 9.03
N MET A 40 -1.72 2.65 8.51
CA MET A 40 -0.29 2.45 8.22
C MET A 40 0.24 3.44 7.18
N ILE A 41 -0.52 3.70 6.12
CA ILE A 41 -0.15 4.68 5.08
C ILE A 41 -0.04 6.09 5.69
N LEU A 42 -0.97 6.47 6.56
CA LEU A 42 -0.96 7.77 7.24
C LEU A 42 0.25 7.89 8.19
N VAL A 43 0.48 6.88 9.03
CA VAL A 43 1.62 6.87 9.96
C VAL A 43 2.95 6.81 9.21
N GLY A 44 3.06 6.00 8.14
CA GLY A 44 4.25 5.94 7.29
C GLY A 44 4.52 7.25 6.55
N GLY A 45 3.46 7.93 6.08
CA GLY A 45 3.57 9.27 5.52
C GLY A 45 4.07 10.29 6.53
N ALA A 46 3.56 10.25 7.77
CA ALA A 46 4.04 11.11 8.86
C ALA A 46 5.52 10.81 9.20
N THR A 47 5.89 9.53 9.28
CA THR A 47 7.30 9.11 9.50
C THR A 47 8.22 9.66 8.41
N ARG A 48 7.78 9.70 7.13
CA ARG A 48 8.57 10.28 6.04
C ARG A 48 8.62 11.81 6.13
N LEU A 49 7.50 12.48 6.41
CA LEU A 49 7.44 13.95 6.48
C LEU A 49 8.12 14.55 7.71
N THR A 50 8.43 13.75 8.70
CA THR A 50 9.14 14.14 9.91
C THR A 50 10.60 13.67 9.92
N ASP A 51 11.08 13.12 8.79
CA ASP A 51 12.43 12.54 8.65
C ASP A 51 12.79 11.56 9.76
N SER A 52 11.80 10.76 10.22
CA SER A 52 11.93 9.86 11.35
C SER A 52 12.36 8.44 10.98
N GLY A 53 12.48 8.15 9.67
CA GLY A 53 12.61 6.79 9.16
C GLY A 53 13.92 6.05 9.44
N LEU A 54 14.92 6.73 10.01
CA LEU A 54 16.24 6.19 10.37
C LEU A 54 16.57 6.32 11.86
N SER A 55 15.61 6.74 12.70
CA SER A 55 15.82 7.00 14.13
C SER A 55 16.06 5.73 14.95
N ILE A 56 15.54 4.58 14.52
CA ILE A 56 15.73 3.27 15.16
C ILE A 56 16.75 2.46 14.35
N THR A 57 17.99 2.48 14.79
CA THR A 57 19.13 1.92 14.06
C THR A 57 19.24 0.40 14.14
N GLU A 58 18.61 -0.23 15.15
CA GLU A 58 18.66 -1.67 15.34
C GLU A 58 17.43 -2.38 14.81
N TRP A 59 17.68 -3.54 14.20
CA TRP A 59 16.60 -4.44 13.76
C TRP A 59 16.29 -5.46 14.85
N GLN A 60 15.20 -5.24 15.57
CA GLN A 60 14.74 -6.14 16.63
C GLN A 60 13.28 -6.52 16.33
N PRO A 61 13.02 -7.60 15.56
CA PRO A 61 11.67 -7.93 15.07
C PRO A 61 10.68 -8.21 16.21
N ILE A 62 11.09 -8.81 17.30
CA ILE A 62 10.24 -9.14 18.45
C ILE A 62 10.41 -8.12 19.57
N MET A 63 11.64 -7.96 20.09
CA MET A 63 11.91 -7.07 21.24
C MET A 63 11.67 -5.60 20.92
N GLY A 64 11.85 -5.17 19.67
CA GLY A 64 11.56 -3.82 19.22
C GLY A 64 10.07 -3.44 19.20
N ALA A 65 9.16 -4.33 19.64
CA ALA A 65 7.77 -3.97 19.94
C ALA A 65 7.64 -3.22 21.27
N ILE A 66 8.64 -3.33 22.16
CA ILE A 66 8.70 -2.61 23.44
C ILE A 66 9.57 -1.37 23.23
N PRO A 67 9.05 -0.15 23.48
CA PRO A 67 9.85 1.06 23.36
C PRO A 67 10.84 1.18 24.54
N PRO A 68 11.82 2.10 24.49
CA PRO A 68 12.67 2.40 25.63
C PRO A 68 11.84 2.81 26.85
N LEU A 69 12.00 2.10 27.98
CA LEU A 69 11.20 2.30 29.20
C LEU A 69 11.95 3.08 30.28
N THR A 70 13.27 3.19 30.18
CA THR A 70 14.13 3.85 31.15
C THR A 70 15.00 4.92 30.48
N ASP A 71 15.46 5.89 31.25
CA ASP A 71 16.39 6.93 30.75
C ASP A 71 17.65 6.30 30.17
N ALA A 72 18.17 5.23 30.77
CA ALA A 72 19.33 4.52 30.26
C ALA A 72 19.05 3.91 28.85
N HIS A 73 17.86 3.36 28.63
CA HIS A 73 17.48 2.83 27.31
C HIS A 73 17.31 3.96 26.27
N TRP A 74 16.75 5.11 26.67
CA TRP A 74 16.66 6.28 25.82
C TRP A 74 18.02 6.83 25.44
N GLN A 75 18.93 6.93 26.41
CA GLN A 75 20.29 7.38 26.15
C GLN A 75 21.03 6.44 25.19
N ALA A 76 20.93 5.12 25.41
CA ALA A 76 21.55 4.12 24.53
C ALA A 76 21.00 4.19 23.08
N ALA A 77 19.68 4.36 22.92
CA ALA A 77 19.06 4.54 21.60
C ALA A 77 19.57 5.82 20.92
N PHE A 78 19.67 6.92 21.65
CA PHE A 78 20.18 8.18 21.14
C PHE A 78 21.66 8.10 20.76
N GLU A 79 22.50 7.47 21.57
CA GLU A 79 23.92 7.23 21.26
C GLU A 79 24.11 6.36 20.00
N ALA A 80 23.21 5.41 19.76
CA ALA A 80 23.22 4.63 18.53
C ALA A 80 22.84 5.48 17.32
N TYR A 81 21.83 6.35 17.43
CA TYR A 81 21.42 7.30 16.40
C TYR A 81 22.50 8.32 16.07
N GLN A 82 23.27 8.80 17.08
CA GLN A 82 24.36 9.75 16.89
C GLN A 82 25.50 9.26 15.99
N LYS A 83 25.55 7.97 15.67
CA LYS A 83 26.60 7.34 14.84
C LYS A 83 26.24 7.27 13.36
N ILE A 84 25.00 7.56 12.97
CA ILE A 84 24.57 7.45 11.56
C ILE A 84 24.75 8.80 10.82
N PRO A 85 24.84 8.77 9.46
CA PRO A 85 25.02 9.97 8.64
C PRO A 85 23.94 11.02 8.86
N GLU A 86 22.67 10.64 9.01
CA GLU A 86 21.58 11.57 9.26
C GLU A 86 21.83 12.47 10.47
N TYR A 87 22.31 11.91 11.59
CA TYR A 87 22.67 12.74 12.74
C TYR A 87 23.89 13.60 12.49
N THR A 88 24.97 13.03 11.94
CA THR A 88 26.24 13.73 11.80
C THR A 88 26.20 14.86 10.79
N GLU A 89 25.35 14.76 9.76
CA GLU A 89 25.26 15.73 8.66
C GLU A 89 24.06 16.67 8.79
N ILE A 90 22.91 16.18 9.28
CA ILE A 90 21.66 16.94 9.31
C ILE A 90 21.26 17.34 10.73
N ASN A 91 21.23 16.38 11.67
CA ASN A 91 20.67 16.57 13.01
C ASN A 91 21.71 16.79 14.12
N ARG A 92 22.90 17.23 13.74
CA ARG A 92 24.01 17.44 14.68
C ARG A 92 23.64 18.44 15.79
N GLY A 93 23.79 18.00 17.05
CA GLY A 93 23.42 18.81 18.20
C GLY A 93 21.95 18.71 18.62
N MET A 94 21.20 17.83 18.02
CA MET A 94 19.81 17.52 18.43
C MET A 94 19.77 17.10 19.89
N SER A 95 18.74 17.57 20.62
CA SER A 95 18.53 17.15 22.01
C SER A 95 17.89 15.76 22.08
N LEU A 96 18.04 15.07 23.22
CA LEU A 96 17.38 13.80 23.49
C LEU A 96 15.84 13.91 23.34
N GLU A 97 15.24 15.03 23.75
CA GLU A 97 13.79 15.23 23.63
C GLU A 97 13.34 15.36 22.16
N ALA A 98 14.11 16.05 21.34
CA ALA A 98 13.83 16.11 19.89
C ALA A 98 13.98 14.72 19.24
N PHE A 99 15.02 13.96 19.61
CA PHE A 99 15.20 12.57 19.16
C PHE A 99 14.02 11.66 19.54
N LYS A 100 13.48 11.79 20.76
CA LYS A 100 12.31 11.01 21.18
C LYS A 100 11.11 11.20 20.23
N THR A 101 10.92 12.41 19.71
CA THR A 101 9.84 12.68 18.75
C THR A 101 10.02 11.88 17.46
N LEU A 102 11.23 11.85 16.89
CA LEU A 102 11.55 11.03 15.72
C LEU A 102 11.36 9.54 16.01
N TYR A 103 11.90 9.09 17.15
CA TYR A 103 11.81 7.70 17.58
C TYR A 103 10.35 7.23 17.68
N TRP A 104 9.43 8.03 18.23
CA TRP A 104 8.03 7.64 18.40
C TRP A 104 7.30 7.49 17.08
N TRP A 105 7.57 8.31 16.06
CA TRP A 105 6.98 8.14 14.74
C TRP A 105 7.44 6.84 14.09
N GLU A 106 8.72 6.55 14.11
CA GLU A 106 9.25 5.31 13.53
C GLU A 106 8.80 4.09 14.33
N TRP A 107 8.80 4.17 15.65
CA TRP A 107 8.30 3.08 16.49
C TRP A 107 6.83 2.78 16.24
N ALA A 108 5.97 3.79 16.16
CA ALA A 108 4.55 3.64 15.86
C ALA A 108 4.34 2.96 14.50
N HIS A 109 5.09 3.36 13.48
CA HIS A 109 5.08 2.73 12.15
C HIS A 109 5.48 1.26 12.22
N ARG A 110 6.61 0.95 12.85
CA ARG A 110 7.11 -0.42 13.01
C ARG A 110 6.18 -1.28 13.88
N PHE A 111 5.61 -0.71 14.94
CA PHE A 111 4.65 -1.39 15.81
C PHE A 111 3.37 -1.73 15.06
N LEU A 112 2.79 -0.76 14.34
CA LEU A 112 1.58 -0.96 13.55
C LEU A 112 1.78 -2.03 12.47
N GLY A 113 2.97 -2.12 11.84
CA GLY A 113 3.30 -3.17 10.90
C GLY A 113 3.26 -4.57 11.52
N ARG A 114 3.84 -4.74 12.72
CA ARG A 114 3.75 -5.99 13.49
C ARG A 114 2.31 -6.32 13.87
N PHE A 115 1.57 -5.30 14.33
CA PHE A 115 0.18 -5.44 14.73
C PHE A 115 -0.71 -5.90 13.57
N ILE A 116 -0.55 -5.33 12.36
CA ILE A 116 -1.25 -5.79 11.15
C ILE A 116 -0.92 -7.25 10.87
N GLY A 117 0.34 -7.66 10.97
CA GLY A 117 0.75 -9.04 10.80
C GLY A 117 0.03 -10.00 11.76
N MET A 118 -0.10 -9.62 13.04
CA MET A 118 -0.81 -10.41 14.06
C MET A 118 -2.32 -10.44 13.82
N VAL A 119 -2.94 -9.30 13.50
CA VAL A 119 -4.37 -9.18 13.18
C VAL A 119 -4.72 -9.94 11.89
N PHE A 120 -3.75 -10.11 10.99
CA PHE A 120 -3.92 -11.00 9.84
C PHE A 120 -3.77 -12.46 10.24
N LEU A 121 -2.65 -12.84 10.84
CA LEU A 121 -2.26 -14.23 11.06
C LEU A 121 -3.18 -14.98 12.03
N LEU A 122 -3.50 -14.39 13.19
CA LEU A 122 -4.27 -15.08 14.22
C LEU A 122 -5.71 -15.40 13.75
N PRO A 123 -6.48 -14.45 13.18
CA PRO A 123 -7.79 -14.79 12.63
C PRO A 123 -7.71 -15.68 11.40
N PHE A 124 -6.67 -15.55 10.55
CA PHE A 124 -6.46 -16.45 9.42
C PHE A 124 -6.37 -17.91 9.88
N LEU A 125 -5.53 -18.20 10.89
CA LEU A 125 -5.39 -19.53 11.44
C LEU A 125 -6.70 -20.02 12.10
N ALA A 126 -7.37 -19.16 12.88
CA ALA A 126 -8.63 -19.48 13.52
C ALA A 126 -9.73 -19.81 12.47
N PHE A 127 -9.88 -19.01 11.43
CA PHE A 127 -10.85 -19.25 10.36
C PHE A 127 -10.50 -20.49 9.53
N TRP A 128 -9.20 -20.76 9.33
CA TRP A 128 -8.76 -21.97 8.64
C TRP A 128 -9.11 -23.23 9.43
N ILE A 129 -8.74 -23.28 10.71
CA ILE A 129 -9.03 -24.42 11.60
C ILE A 129 -10.55 -24.61 11.76
N ALA A 130 -11.31 -23.53 11.88
CA ALA A 130 -12.77 -23.58 12.00
C ALA A 130 -13.52 -23.89 10.68
N GLY A 131 -12.79 -24.05 9.56
CA GLY A 131 -13.40 -24.37 8.25
C GLY A 131 -14.17 -23.20 7.61
N TYR A 132 -13.89 -21.95 8.00
CA TYR A 132 -14.53 -20.77 7.43
C TYR A 132 -13.98 -20.39 6.06
N ILE A 133 -12.73 -20.81 5.74
CA ILE A 133 -12.04 -20.45 4.51
C ILE A 133 -12.24 -21.54 3.46
N PRO A 134 -12.98 -21.26 2.37
CA PRO A 134 -13.15 -22.22 1.27
C PRO A 134 -11.83 -22.44 0.53
N ARG A 135 -11.68 -23.63 -0.07
CA ARG A 135 -10.47 -24.02 -0.81
C ARG A 135 -10.03 -23.01 -1.87
N LYS A 136 -11.01 -22.39 -2.58
CA LYS A 136 -10.74 -21.37 -3.62
C LYS A 136 -10.18 -20.05 -3.06
N LEU A 137 -10.49 -19.72 -1.80
CA LEU A 137 -10.01 -18.48 -1.14
C LEU A 137 -8.63 -18.67 -0.49
N MET A 138 -8.29 -19.89 -0.07
CA MET A 138 -7.04 -20.19 0.63
C MET A 138 -5.78 -19.67 -0.10
N PRO A 139 -5.53 -19.99 -1.39
CA PRO A 139 -4.32 -19.53 -2.07
C PRO A 139 -4.24 -18.00 -2.18
N LYS A 140 -5.38 -17.32 -2.28
CA LYS A 140 -5.45 -15.84 -2.34
C LYS A 140 -5.05 -15.21 -1.00
N LEU A 141 -5.52 -15.76 0.11
CA LEU A 141 -5.15 -15.32 1.46
C LEU A 141 -3.69 -15.64 1.79
N LEU A 142 -3.20 -16.82 1.39
CA LEU A 142 -1.78 -17.15 1.51
C LEU A 142 -0.90 -16.22 0.67
N GLY A 143 -1.31 -15.89 -0.55
CA GLY A 143 -0.63 -14.91 -1.39
C GLY A 143 -0.56 -13.53 -0.72
N LEU A 144 -1.67 -13.08 -0.11
CA LEU A 144 -1.73 -11.83 0.64
C LEU A 144 -0.80 -11.86 1.86
N PHE A 145 -0.73 -12.98 2.59
CA PHE A 145 0.18 -13.18 3.70
C PHE A 145 1.66 -13.12 3.27
N VAL A 146 2.01 -13.78 2.17
CA VAL A 146 3.36 -13.74 1.59
C VAL A 146 3.73 -12.32 1.17
N LEU A 147 2.81 -11.58 0.50
CA LEU A 147 3.01 -10.17 0.16
C LEU A 147 3.24 -9.31 1.41
N GLY A 148 2.51 -9.57 2.51
CA GLY A 148 2.74 -8.91 3.79
C GLY A 148 4.13 -9.19 4.37
N GLY A 149 4.61 -10.43 4.26
CA GLY A 149 5.98 -10.80 4.63
C GLY A 149 7.05 -10.09 3.79
N LEU A 150 6.85 -10.06 2.47
CA LEU A 150 7.72 -9.31 1.54
C LEU A 150 7.72 -7.82 1.83
N GLN A 151 6.57 -7.24 2.19
CA GLN A 151 6.45 -5.84 2.61
C GLN A 151 7.34 -5.54 3.83
N GLY A 152 7.32 -6.42 4.84
CA GLY A 152 8.19 -6.30 6.01
C GLY A 152 9.68 -6.43 5.66
N ALA A 153 10.04 -7.38 4.80
CA ALA A 153 11.41 -7.56 4.33
C ALA A 153 11.91 -6.34 3.51
N LEU A 154 11.05 -5.78 2.66
CA LEU A 154 11.36 -4.60 1.86
C LEU A 154 11.54 -3.36 2.75
N GLY A 155 10.70 -3.18 3.78
CA GLY A 155 10.86 -2.12 4.77
C GLY A 155 12.16 -2.24 5.57
N TRP A 156 12.51 -3.45 6.00
CA TRP A 156 13.81 -3.71 6.62
C TRP A 156 14.98 -3.36 5.69
N TYR A 157 14.95 -3.80 4.44
CA TYR A 157 15.99 -3.51 3.46
C TYR A 157 16.13 -2.00 3.20
N MET A 158 15.01 -1.29 3.14
CA MET A 158 14.95 0.15 2.95
C MET A 158 15.71 0.89 4.06
N VAL A 159 15.40 0.60 5.34
CA VAL A 159 16.05 1.21 6.51
C VAL A 159 17.51 0.78 6.61
N LYS A 160 17.80 -0.53 6.55
CA LYS A 160 19.17 -1.06 6.67
C LYS A 160 20.14 -0.40 5.71
N SER A 161 19.70 -0.16 4.48
CA SER A 161 20.52 0.46 3.45
C SER A 161 20.60 2.00 3.56
N GLY A 162 19.65 2.64 4.24
CA GLY A 162 19.71 4.07 4.54
C GLY A 162 20.68 4.41 5.66
N LEU A 163 20.92 3.49 6.59
CA LEU A 163 21.79 3.70 7.76
C LEU A 163 23.29 3.72 7.44
N VAL A 164 23.74 3.33 6.24
CA VAL A 164 25.17 3.13 5.93
C VAL A 164 25.78 4.37 5.30
N ASP A 165 25.22 4.87 4.20
CA ASP A 165 25.88 5.88 3.36
C ASP A 165 24.97 7.08 3.04
N ARG A 166 23.80 7.18 3.65
CA ARG A 166 22.79 8.17 3.25
C ARG A 166 22.26 8.91 4.48
N THR A 167 21.86 10.14 4.23
CA THR A 167 21.13 10.96 5.22
C THR A 167 19.64 10.71 5.19
N ASP A 168 19.16 9.99 4.18
CA ASP A 168 17.74 9.69 3.98
C ASP A 168 17.52 8.34 3.26
N VAL A 169 16.28 7.87 3.27
CA VAL A 169 15.87 6.64 2.59
C VAL A 169 15.83 6.85 1.07
N SER A 170 16.32 5.89 0.30
CA SER A 170 16.28 5.96 -1.18
C SER A 170 14.84 6.08 -1.69
N GLN A 171 14.59 7.06 -2.57
CA GLN A 171 13.33 7.27 -3.27
C GLN A 171 12.83 6.02 -4.01
N TYR A 172 13.72 5.24 -4.59
CA TYR A 172 13.38 3.99 -5.29
C TYR A 172 12.84 2.92 -4.35
N ARG A 173 13.48 2.77 -3.18
CA ARG A 173 13.07 1.79 -2.18
C ARG A 173 11.78 2.22 -1.50
N LEU A 174 11.62 3.53 -1.26
CA LEU A 174 10.38 4.11 -0.76
C LEU A 174 9.23 3.86 -1.73
N ALA A 175 9.42 4.16 -3.03
CA ALA A 175 8.41 3.91 -4.06
C ALA A 175 8.07 2.42 -4.18
N ALA A 176 9.05 1.52 -4.13
CA ALA A 176 8.82 0.09 -4.14
C ALA A 176 8.04 -0.40 -2.91
N HIS A 177 8.45 0.03 -1.71
CA HIS A 177 7.77 -0.31 -0.45
C HIS A 177 6.33 0.21 -0.45
N PHE A 178 6.09 1.45 -0.82
CA PHE A 178 4.75 2.03 -0.92
C PHE A 178 3.91 1.35 -2.00
N GLY A 179 4.49 1.04 -3.17
CA GLY A 179 3.81 0.34 -4.26
C GLY A 179 3.31 -1.05 -3.84
N VAL A 180 4.13 -1.84 -3.12
CA VAL A 180 3.70 -3.14 -2.58
C VAL A 180 2.60 -2.95 -1.53
N ALA A 181 2.66 -1.91 -0.67
CA ALA A 181 1.59 -1.61 0.29
C ALA A 181 0.24 -1.33 -0.41
N ILE A 182 0.26 -0.56 -1.51
CA ILE A 182 -0.94 -0.28 -2.33
C ILE A 182 -1.48 -1.55 -3.00
N LEU A 183 -0.59 -2.45 -3.49
CA LEU A 183 -1.01 -3.74 -4.05
C LEU A 183 -1.66 -4.64 -2.99
N ILE A 184 -1.12 -4.68 -1.76
CA ILE A 184 -1.72 -5.40 -0.63
C ILE A 184 -3.09 -4.81 -0.31
N PHE A 185 -3.20 -3.47 -0.24
CA PHE A 185 -4.46 -2.78 0.01
C PHE A 185 -5.51 -3.08 -1.07
N GLY A 186 -5.14 -2.92 -2.35
CA GLY A 186 -6.02 -3.20 -3.48
C GLY A 186 -6.48 -4.66 -3.51
N THR A 187 -5.57 -5.62 -3.26
CA THR A 187 -5.89 -7.04 -3.18
C THR A 187 -6.84 -7.33 -2.00
N THR A 188 -6.61 -6.69 -0.85
CA THR A 188 -7.48 -6.82 0.33
C THR A 188 -8.90 -6.33 0.02
N LEU A 189 -9.05 -5.18 -0.63
CA LEU A 189 -10.35 -4.65 -1.06
C LEU A 189 -11.01 -5.54 -2.11
N TRP A 190 -10.24 -6.04 -3.08
CA TRP A 190 -10.76 -6.96 -4.09
C TRP A 190 -11.32 -8.24 -3.46
N LEU A 191 -10.62 -8.82 -2.49
CA LEU A 191 -11.11 -9.97 -1.74
C LEU A 191 -12.34 -9.61 -0.90
N LEU A 192 -12.32 -8.48 -0.20
CA LEU A 192 -13.42 -7.98 0.64
C LEU A 192 -14.72 -7.83 -0.16
N PHE A 193 -14.67 -7.19 -1.31
CA PHE A 193 -15.83 -6.94 -2.16
C PHE A 193 -16.23 -8.17 -2.97
N GLY A 194 -15.29 -9.06 -3.31
CA GLY A 194 -15.54 -10.31 -4.00
C GLY A 194 -16.28 -11.35 -3.15
N LEU A 195 -16.16 -11.28 -1.81
CA LEU A 195 -16.88 -12.20 -0.93
C LEU A 195 -18.40 -11.99 -1.01
N GLY A 196 -19.13 -13.05 -1.38
CA GLY A 196 -20.60 -13.03 -1.46
C GLY A 196 -21.19 -12.50 -2.77
N THR A 197 -20.37 -12.12 -3.76
CA THR A 197 -20.88 -11.80 -5.11
C THR A 197 -21.37 -13.06 -5.80
N GLU A 198 -20.73 -14.20 -5.60
CA GLU A 198 -21.16 -15.51 -6.15
C GLU A 198 -22.57 -15.89 -5.68
N THR A 199 -22.88 -15.75 -4.40
CA THR A 199 -24.23 -15.99 -3.85
C THR A 199 -25.28 -15.02 -4.39
N ARG A 200 -24.90 -13.80 -4.72
CA ARG A 200 -25.79 -12.78 -5.27
C ARG A 200 -26.06 -13.03 -6.75
N GLU A 201 -25.09 -13.53 -7.49
CA GLU A 201 -25.25 -13.94 -8.89
C GLU A 201 -26.12 -15.19 -9.02
N GLU A 202 -25.94 -16.20 -8.17
CA GLU A 202 -26.81 -17.38 -8.11
C GLU A 202 -28.24 -17.02 -7.75
N THR A 203 -28.46 -16.12 -6.79
CA THR A 203 -29.78 -15.61 -6.42
C THR A 203 -30.41 -14.78 -7.55
N ARG A 204 -29.61 -13.97 -8.26
CA ARG A 204 -30.06 -13.22 -9.45
C ARG A 204 -30.38 -14.14 -10.62
N ALA A 205 -29.56 -15.18 -10.87
CA ALA A 205 -29.82 -16.16 -11.94
C ALA A 205 -31.09 -16.96 -11.67
N SER A 206 -31.38 -17.26 -10.40
CA SER A 206 -32.64 -17.95 -10.05
C SER A 206 -33.88 -17.03 -10.05
N CYS A 207 -33.70 -15.70 -9.95
CA CYS A 207 -34.75 -14.69 -10.04
C CYS A 207 -34.83 -14.01 -11.42
N ALA A 208 -34.07 -14.48 -12.41
CA ALA A 208 -34.03 -13.89 -13.74
C ALA A 208 -35.27 -14.26 -14.57
N ASP A 209 -36.38 -13.65 -14.18
CA ASP A 209 -37.42 -13.25 -15.12
C ASP A 209 -37.23 -11.73 -15.37
N SER A 210 -36.78 -11.45 -16.61
CA SER A 210 -36.83 -10.16 -17.29
C SER A 210 -36.60 -8.86 -16.48
N SER A 211 -35.37 -8.51 -16.22
CA SER A 211 -34.97 -7.10 -16.30
C SER A 211 -33.54 -7.02 -16.81
N ALA A 212 -33.32 -6.21 -17.84
CA ALA A 212 -32.05 -6.05 -18.54
C ALA A 212 -30.88 -5.89 -17.54
N THR A 213 -30.15 -6.97 -17.35
CA THR A 213 -28.82 -6.87 -16.76
C THR A 213 -28.01 -5.93 -17.63
N ARG A 214 -27.82 -4.70 -17.18
CA ARG A 214 -26.90 -3.74 -17.82
C ARG A 214 -25.55 -4.43 -17.88
N THR A 215 -25.26 -5.07 -19.00
CA THR A 215 -23.95 -5.66 -19.27
C THR A 215 -23.00 -4.49 -19.40
N GLU A 216 -22.16 -4.24 -18.38
CA GLU A 216 -21.14 -3.22 -18.48
C GLU A 216 -20.35 -3.42 -19.77
N SER A 217 -20.23 -2.36 -20.57
CA SER A 217 -19.55 -2.45 -21.84
C SER A 217 -18.08 -2.81 -21.61
N ARG A 218 -17.50 -3.55 -22.55
CA ARG A 218 -16.08 -3.90 -22.52
C ARG A 218 -15.23 -2.64 -22.43
N ALA A 219 -15.65 -1.57 -23.10
CA ALA A 219 -14.99 -0.26 -23.07
C ALA A 219 -14.97 0.36 -21.65
N THR A 220 -16.09 0.32 -20.93
CA THR A 220 -16.20 0.81 -19.54
C THR A 220 -15.22 0.11 -18.60
N ARG A 221 -15.10 -1.22 -18.72
CA ARG A 221 -14.15 -2.01 -17.91
C ARG A 221 -12.72 -1.67 -18.24
N TRP A 222 -12.36 -1.52 -19.52
CA TRP A 222 -11.01 -1.11 -19.91
C TRP A 222 -10.68 0.29 -19.43
N ALA A 223 -11.61 1.25 -19.53
CA ALA A 223 -11.43 2.60 -19.03
C ALA A 223 -11.21 2.64 -17.51
N ALA A 224 -12.01 1.89 -16.74
CA ALA A 224 -11.85 1.77 -15.30
C ALA A 224 -10.48 1.14 -14.92
N SER A 225 -10.05 0.11 -15.67
CA SER A 225 -8.74 -0.52 -15.45
C SER A 225 -7.58 0.44 -15.77
N ALA A 226 -7.71 1.25 -16.83
CA ALA A 226 -6.73 2.27 -17.19
C ALA A 226 -6.64 3.36 -16.12
N ILE A 227 -7.77 3.83 -15.59
CA ILE A 227 -7.78 4.79 -14.47
C ILE A 227 -7.14 4.19 -13.23
N LEU A 228 -7.42 2.94 -12.89
CA LEU A 228 -6.79 2.27 -11.76
C LEU A 228 -5.26 2.21 -11.92
N LEU A 229 -4.77 1.90 -13.14
CA LEU A 229 -3.35 1.92 -13.44
C LEU A 229 -2.76 3.34 -13.32
N LEU A 230 -3.45 4.36 -13.85
CA LEU A 230 -3.01 5.76 -13.72
C LEU A 230 -2.94 6.19 -12.25
N VAL A 231 -3.91 5.83 -11.43
CA VAL A 231 -3.89 6.10 -9.98
C VAL A 231 -2.70 5.40 -9.32
N PHE A 232 -2.43 4.15 -9.67
CA PHE A 232 -1.26 3.43 -9.13
C PHE A 232 0.06 4.13 -9.52
N LEU A 233 0.21 4.52 -10.78
CA LEU A 233 1.39 5.28 -11.25
C LEU A 233 1.50 6.64 -10.55
N GLN A 234 0.38 7.34 -10.34
CA GLN A 234 0.32 8.61 -9.60
C GLN A 234 0.83 8.45 -8.16
N LEU A 235 0.45 7.36 -7.49
CA LEU A 235 0.91 7.06 -6.13
C LEU A 235 2.42 6.77 -6.10
N LEU A 236 2.94 6.02 -7.08
CA LEU A 236 4.39 5.78 -7.20
C LEU A 236 5.17 7.07 -7.49
N ALA A 237 4.67 7.92 -8.40
CA ALA A 237 5.26 9.21 -8.67
C ALA A 237 5.27 10.11 -7.42
N GLY A 238 4.19 10.09 -6.61
CA GLY A 238 4.13 10.79 -5.33
C GLY A 238 5.16 10.28 -4.32
N ALA A 239 5.42 8.98 -4.28
CA ALA A 239 6.47 8.40 -3.44
C ALA A 239 7.89 8.83 -3.89
N LEU A 240 8.13 8.96 -5.19
CA LEU A 240 9.37 9.53 -5.70
C LEU A 240 9.54 11.00 -5.28
N VAL A 241 8.48 11.82 -5.43
CA VAL A 241 8.49 13.23 -4.96
C VAL A 241 8.81 13.32 -3.48
N ALA A 242 8.16 12.47 -2.65
CA ALA A 242 8.41 12.43 -1.22
C ALA A 242 9.83 11.97 -0.88
N GLY A 243 10.39 11.03 -1.66
CA GLY A 243 11.71 10.45 -1.41
C GLY A 243 12.89 11.35 -1.80
N ILE A 244 12.65 12.43 -2.56
CA ILE A 244 13.70 13.41 -2.95
C ILE A 244 13.33 14.84 -2.54
N ASP A 245 12.32 15.02 -1.67
CA ASP A 245 11.82 16.32 -1.20
C ASP A 245 11.45 17.31 -2.30
N GLY A 246 11.10 16.80 -3.49
CA GLY A 246 10.76 17.59 -4.66
C GLY A 246 9.56 18.53 -4.43
N GLY A 247 8.64 18.15 -3.54
CA GLY A 247 7.50 18.97 -3.15
C GLY A 247 7.87 20.18 -2.31
N LEU A 248 8.94 20.13 -1.52
CA LEU A 248 9.43 21.26 -0.73
C LEU A 248 10.10 22.32 -1.60
N GLY A 249 10.93 21.87 -2.56
CA GLY A 249 11.65 22.78 -3.47
C GLY A 249 10.74 23.42 -4.51
N PHE A 250 9.69 22.71 -4.97
CA PHE A 250 8.82 23.16 -6.07
C PHE A 250 7.35 23.13 -5.65
N ASN A 251 6.99 23.95 -4.64
CA ASN A 251 5.67 23.97 -3.99
C ASN A 251 4.65 24.98 -4.56
N THR A 252 5.03 25.81 -5.52
CA THR A 252 4.12 26.82 -6.13
C THR A 252 3.10 26.15 -7.05
N TRP A 253 1.87 26.70 -7.08
CA TRP A 253 0.78 26.24 -7.94
C TRP A 253 -0.02 27.45 -8.47
N PRO A 254 -0.51 27.45 -9.73
CA PRO A 254 -0.45 26.36 -10.74
C PRO A 254 0.90 26.25 -11.47
N LEU A 255 1.75 27.27 -11.40
CA LEU A 255 3.07 27.30 -12.03
C LEU A 255 4.11 26.57 -11.16
N ILE A 256 5.14 26.03 -11.83
CA ILE A 256 6.34 25.47 -11.17
C ILE A 256 7.51 26.39 -11.53
N ALA A 257 8.18 26.96 -10.54
CA ALA A 257 9.27 27.91 -10.78
C ALA A 257 8.89 29.07 -11.73
N GLY A 258 7.64 29.51 -11.68
CA GLY A 258 7.12 30.62 -12.50
C GLY A 258 6.66 30.25 -13.92
N ALA A 259 6.72 28.97 -14.33
CA ALA A 259 6.32 28.51 -15.65
C ALA A 259 5.38 27.31 -15.61
N PHE A 260 4.55 27.10 -16.66
CA PHE A 260 3.78 25.87 -16.84
C PHE A 260 4.68 24.69 -17.19
N ILE A 261 5.67 24.92 -18.05
CA ILE A 261 6.74 23.98 -18.38
C ILE A 261 8.04 24.66 -17.98
N PRO A 262 8.60 24.33 -16.80
CA PRO A 262 9.82 24.96 -16.34
C PRO A 262 11.04 24.49 -17.14
N SER A 263 12.06 25.33 -17.25
CA SER A 263 13.37 24.97 -17.80
C SER A 263 14.12 24.06 -16.80
N GLY A 264 14.94 23.13 -17.32
CA GLY A 264 15.75 22.24 -16.49
C GLY A 264 15.12 20.86 -16.22
N LEU A 265 14.04 20.52 -16.93
CA LEU A 265 13.45 19.17 -16.86
C LEU A 265 14.38 18.09 -17.40
N ASP A 266 15.39 18.43 -18.19
CA ASP A 266 16.38 17.57 -18.84
C ASP A 266 17.81 17.79 -18.32
N ALA A 267 17.97 18.37 -17.13
CA ALA A 267 19.26 18.80 -16.59
C ALA A 267 20.21 17.62 -16.26
N ALA A 268 19.67 16.41 -15.97
CA ALA A 268 20.46 15.25 -15.63
C ALA A 268 20.87 14.42 -16.87
N SER A 269 22.09 13.86 -16.83
CA SER A 269 22.61 12.94 -17.85
C SER A 269 23.03 11.63 -17.18
N PRO A 270 22.66 10.47 -17.74
CA PRO A 270 21.80 10.23 -18.92
C PRO A 270 20.35 10.69 -18.70
N TRP A 271 19.64 11.00 -19.78
CA TRP A 271 18.33 11.66 -19.78
C TRP A 271 17.26 11.00 -18.87
N TYR A 272 17.27 9.66 -18.77
CA TYR A 272 16.29 8.91 -17.98
C TYR A 272 16.41 9.16 -16.46
N LEU A 273 17.56 9.65 -15.97
CA LEU A 273 17.71 10.01 -14.56
C LEU A 273 16.80 11.17 -14.16
N ASN A 274 16.44 12.06 -15.11
CA ASN A 274 15.51 13.13 -14.82
C ASN A 274 14.16 12.62 -14.28
N LEU A 275 13.68 11.48 -14.77
CA LEU A 275 12.41 10.90 -14.38
C LEU A 275 12.40 10.41 -12.91
N PHE A 276 13.57 10.27 -12.27
CA PHE A 276 13.70 9.65 -10.95
C PHE A 276 14.57 10.43 -9.96
N GLU A 277 15.49 11.28 -10.44
CA GLU A 277 16.50 11.94 -9.62
C GLU A 277 16.51 13.46 -9.75
N ASN A 278 15.87 14.03 -10.78
CA ASN A 278 15.70 15.46 -10.90
C ASN A 278 14.45 15.90 -10.13
N PRO A 279 14.56 16.61 -8.98
CA PRO A 279 13.40 16.95 -8.14
C PRO A 279 12.36 17.79 -8.90
N LEU A 280 12.80 18.65 -9.84
CA LEU A 280 11.91 19.46 -10.67
C LEU A 280 11.09 18.58 -11.61
N THR A 281 11.72 17.64 -12.30
CA THR A 281 11.06 16.74 -13.26
C THR A 281 10.12 15.77 -12.56
N VAL A 282 10.56 15.15 -11.47
CA VAL A 282 9.73 14.24 -10.68
C VAL A 282 8.48 14.96 -10.14
N GLN A 283 8.61 16.20 -9.67
CA GLN A 283 7.48 17.00 -9.23
C GLN A 283 6.56 17.42 -10.40
N PHE A 284 7.14 17.77 -11.55
CA PHE A 284 6.39 18.10 -12.76
C PHE A 284 5.58 16.89 -13.24
N ASP A 285 6.21 15.73 -13.38
CA ASP A 285 5.57 14.50 -13.86
C ASP A 285 4.45 14.05 -12.93
N HIS A 286 4.68 14.13 -11.61
CA HIS A 286 3.64 13.84 -10.61
C HIS A 286 2.42 14.74 -10.79
N ARG A 287 2.60 16.06 -11.03
CA ARG A 287 1.47 16.97 -11.28
C ARG A 287 0.75 16.70 -12.59
N MET A 288 1.49 16.46 -13.68
CA MET A 288 0.89 16.16 -14.99
C MET A 288 0.09 14.87 -14.94
N LEU A 289 0.63 13.85 -14.28
CA LEU A 289 -0.08 12.59 -14.07
C LEU A 289 -1.34 12.78 -13.20
N GLY A 290 -1.26 13.62 -12.15
CA GLY A 290 -2.41 13.98 -11.32
C GLY A 290 -3.54 14.64 -12.11
N TYR A 291 -3.22 15.61 -12.98
CA TYR A 291 -4.21 16.23 -13.88
C TYR A 291 -4.82 15.20 -14.83
N THR A 292 -4.02 14.29 -15.36
CA THR A 292 -4.47 13.19 -16.23
C THR A 292 -5.46 12.26 -15.51
N VAL A 293 -5.17 11.88 -14.26
CA VAL A 293 -6.08 11.09 -13.43
C VAL A 293 -7.43 11.79 -13.23
N VAL A 294 -7.41 13.08 -12.88
CA VAL A 294 -8.64 13.88 -12.66
C VAL A 294 -9.47 13.94 -13.93
N ILE A 295 -8.85 14.30 -15.07
CA ILE A 295 -9.54 14.41 -16.37
C ILE A 295 -10.13 13.05 -16.77
N ALA A 296 -9.35 11.96 -16.69
CA ALA A 296 -9.82 10.61 -17.03
C ALA A 296 -10.99 10.16 -16.15
N THR A 297 -10.93 10.47 -14.86
CA THR A 297 -12.01 10.12 -13.90
C THR A 297 -13.29 10.90 -14.21
N ILE A 298 -13.19 12.19 -14.49
CA ILE A 298 -14.35 13.02 -14.87
C ILE A 298 -14.94 12.52 -16.19
N ALA A 299 -14.11 12.26 -17.21
CA ALA A 299 -14.57 11.75 -18.50
C ALA A 299 -15.29 10.41 -18.36
N GLN A 300 -14.76 9.49 -17.53
CA GLN A 300 -15.41 8.21 -17.23
C GLN A 300 -16.76 8.40 -16.52
N ALA A 301 -16.81 9.30 -15.51
CA ALA A 301 -18.05 9.59 -14.80
C ALA A 301 -19.13 10.15 -15.73
N LEU A 302 -18.78 11.11 -16.60
CA LEU A 302 -19.69 11.68 -17.59
C LEU A 302 -20.16 10.63 -18.60
N SER A 303 -19.26 9.74 -19.07
CA SER A 303 -19.62 8.63 -19.95
C SER A 303 -20.66 7.70 -19.31
N LEU A 304 -20.54 7.41 -18.00
CA LEU A 304 -21.50 6.57 -17.27
C LEU A 304 -22.86 7.24 -17.08
N ILE A 305 -22.90 8.58 -16.94
CA ILE A 305 -24.14 9.35 -16.82
C ILE A 305 -24.90 9.35 -18.15
N HIS A 306 -24.19 9.41 -19.28
CA HIS A 306 -24.83 9.40 -20.61
C HIS A 306 -25.30 8.01 -21.08
N ILE A 307 -24.82 6.92 -20.49
CA ILE A 307 -25.25 5.55 -20.78
C ILE A 307 -26.52 5.21 -19.98
#